data_2c25283c3418c43a17541cf7e88b2350
#
_entry.id   2c25283c3418c43a17541cf7e88b2350
#
_cell.length_a   1.000
_cell.length_b   1.000
_cell.length_c   1.000
_cell.angle_alpha   90.00
_cell.angle_beta   90.00
_cell.angle_gamma   90.00
#
_symmetry.space_group_name_H-M   'P 1'
#
loop_
_entity.id
_entity.type
_entity.pdbx_description
1 polymer ?
#
loop_
_entity_poly.entity_id
_entity_poly.type
_entity_poly.pdbx_seq_one_letter_code
_entity_poly.pdbx_strand_id
1 'polypeptide(L)'
;MISEGGLAASVDATVTKRKGQVISNILETKAVIEDYRSKVVGGINAGLEIWELAILPYLINNSETWVEISKKTVQDLEEMQYMFFRYLLATPRTCPIPALLWETGGVMMEHRINKKKLMFYHHLVNLPEDTLASEIAKTQETLSYPGLVRECKTLIEEYDLPPISNMSKLEWKRIVNKTIKNRNRIDILEKTKPPAYKKLDYDSLVEEEFGLKEFFTKLNLPDARIKFALRTKMTRTVQTNYKGDKKFAANKWMCRDCQTEDTQDHIVRCPTYQHLRKDKNLSDDKDLVNYFRKVIDIREKLDEKRNNV
;
A
#
# COMPACT_ATOMS: atom_id res chain seq x y z
N MET A 1 0.09 -14.15 37.02
CA MET A 1 0.39 -14.76 35.70
C MET A 1 -0.75 -14.40 34.76
N ILE A 2 -0.50 -13.52 33.79
CA ILE A 2 -1.45 -13.27 32.69
C ILE A 2 -1.26 -14.44 31.74
N SER A 3 -2.31 -15.21 31.43
CA SER A 3 -2.23 -16.31 30.49
C SER A 3 -1.83 -15.80 29.11
N GLU A 4 -1.00 -16.56 28.38
CA GLU A 4 -0.52 -16.18 27.02
C GLU A 4 -1.67 -15.81 26.07
N GLY A 5 -2.82 -16.49 26.17
CA GLY A 5 -4.03 -16.16 25.45
C GLY A 5 -4.64 -14.80 25.81
N GLY A 6 -4.38 -14.28 27.00
CA GLY A 6 -4.90 -12.98 27.43
C GLY A 6 -4.21 -11.78 26.77
N LEU A 7 -2.91 -11.88 26.52
CA LEU A 7 -2.14 -10.80 25.83
C LEU A 7 -2.49 -10.70 24.34
N ALA A 8 -2.57 -11.83 23.65
CA ALA A 8 -2.96 -11.86 22.23
C ALA A 8 -4.38 -11.34 22.04
N ALA A 9 -5.33 -11.76 22.88
CA ALA A 9 -6.71 -11.28 22.85
C ALA A 9 -6.80 -9.75 23.14
N SER A 10 -5.98 -9.24 24.05
CA SER A 10 -5.91 -7.81 24.37
C SER A 10 -5.36 -6.98 23.20
N VAL A 11 -4.36 -7.49 22.48
CA VAL A 11 -3.81 -6.84 21.27
C VAL A 11 -4.85 -6.83 20.16
N ASP A 12 -5.51 -7.96 19.89
CA ASP A 12 -6.56 -8.06 18.87
C ASP A 12 -7.75 -7.13 19.15
N ALA A 13 -8.19 -7.03 20.41
CA ALA A 13 -9.23 -6.09 20.82
C ALA A 13 -8.80 -4.63 20.61
N THR A 14 -7.55 -4.30 20.94
CA THR A 14 -6.99 -2.96 20.72
C THR A 14 -6.93 -2.61 19.25
N VAL A 15 -6.48 -3.53 18.39
CA VAL A 15 -6.45 -3.33 16.93
C VAL A 15 -7.85 -3.17 16.38
N THR A 16 -8.82 -3.96 16.81
CA THR A 16 -10.22 -3.85 16.37
C THR A 16 -10.83 -2.49 16.74
N LYS A 17 -10.59 -2.01 17.97
CA LYS A 17 -11.03 -0.67 18.41
C LYS A 17 -10.39 0.44 17.55
N ARG A 18 -9.08 0.34 17.30
CA ARG A 18 -8.35 1.29 16.44
C ARG A 18 -8.82 1.25 14.99
N LYS A 19 -9.16 0.08 14.47
CA LYS A 19 -9.72 -0.09 13.12
C LYS A 19 -10.99 0.76 12.93
N GLY A 20 -11.92 0.73 13.89
CA GLY A 20 -13.13 1.58 13.85
C GLY A 20 -12.81 3.06 13.82
N GLN A 21 -11.90 3.52 14.67
CA GLN A 21 -11.51 4.93 14.73
C GLN A 21 -10.72 5.39 13.50
N VAL A 22 -9.87 4.53 12.93
CA VAL A 22 -9.15 4.82 11.69
C VAL A 22 -10.09 4.91 10.50
N ILE A 23 -11.13 4.06 10.44
CA ILE A 23 -12.16 4.16 9.40
C ILE A 23 -12.88 5.50 9.52
N SER A 24 -13.25 5.94 10.73
CA SER A 24 -13.84 7.27 10.97
C SER A 24 -12.87 8.37 10.52
N ASN A 25 -11.62 8.32 10.96
CA ASN A 25 -10.60 9.32 10.58
C ASN A 25 -10.32 9.34 9.07
N ILE A 26 -10.37 8.19 8.40
CA ILE A 26 -10.24 8.12 6.93
C ILE A 26 -11.46 8.77 6.25
N LEU A 27 -12.67 8.55 6.76
CA LEU A 27 -13.88 9.18 6.23
C LEU A 27 -13.90 10.69 6.48
N GLU A 28 -13.46 11.14 7.65
CA GLU A 28 -13.29 12.57 7.98
C GLU A 28 -12.18 13.19 7.11
N THR A 29 -11.04 12.50 6.97
CA THR A 29 -9.96 12.91 6.07
C THR A 29 -10.43 12.92 4.62
N LYS A 30 -11.38 12.06 4.24
CA LYS A 30 -12.00 12.08 2.91
C LYS A 30 -12.77 13.38 2.67
N ALA A 31 -13.58 13.82 3.62
CA ALA A 31 -14.32 15.08 3.53
C ALA A 31 -13.34 16.28 3.45
N VAL A 32 -12.29 16.25 4.28
CA VAL A 32 -11.22 17.26 4.26
C VAL A 32 -10.46 17.23 2.92
N ILE A 33 -10.10 16.06 2.40
CA ILE A 33 -9.42 15.93 1.09
C ILE A 33 -10.35 16.34 -0.05
N GLU A 34 -11.65 16.08 0.03
CA GLU A 34 -12.61 16.52 -0.98
C GLU A 34 -12.81 18.04 -0.96
N ASP A 35 -12.81 18.66 0.21
CA ASP A 35 -12.82 20.14 0.36
C ASP A 35 -11.48 20.76 -0.12
N TYR A 36 -10.37 20.11 0.13
CA TYR A 36 -9.05 20.48 -0.36
C TYR A 36 -8.83 20.15 -1.85
N ARG A 37 -9.73 19.44 -2.53
CA ARG A 37 -9.59 19.05 -3.96
C ARG A 37 -9.31 20.22 -4.89
N SER A 38 -9.76 21.42 -4.53
CA SER A 38 -9.55 22.64 -5.30
C SER A 38 -8.31 23.46 -4.90
N LYS A 39 -7.66 23.14 -3.76
CA LYS A 39 -6.72 24.06 -3.10
C LYS A 39 -5.35 23.48 -2.77
N VAL A 40 -5.12 22.16 -2.85
CA VAL A 40 -3.88 21.58 -2.34
C VAL A 40 -2.88 21.23 -3.42
N VAL A 41 -1.74 21.89 -3.34
CA VAL A 41 -0.51 21.67 -4.11
C VAL A 41 0.22 20.36 -3.72
N GLY A 42 -0.31 19.55 -2.82
CA GLY A 42 0.38 18.38 -2.25
C GLY A 42 0.16 17.04 -2.97
N GLY A 43 -0.89 16.90 -3.75
CA GLY A 43 -1.14 15.70 -4.52
C GLY A 43 -1.13 14.38 -3.72
N ILE A 44 -0.72 13.30 -4.37
CA ILE A 44 -0.61 11.96 -3.76
C ILE A 44 0.49 11.92 -2.69
N ASN A 45 1.59 12.64 -2.88
CA ASN A 45 2.68 12.70 -1.91
C ASN A 45 2.21 13.19 -0.54
N ALA A 46 1.41 14.26 -0.49
CA ALA A 46 0.84 14.75 0.77
C ALA A 46 -0.06 13.71 1.45
N GLY A 47 -0.85 12.95 0.67
CA GLY A 47 -1.64 11.85 1.22
C GLY A 47 -0.77 10.74 1.81
N LEU A 48 0.34 10.39 1.17
CA LEU A 48 1.29 9.40 1.69
C LEU A 48 2.02 9.93 2.94
N GLU A 49 2.34 11.22 3.01
CA GLU A 49 2.89 11.85 4.21
C GLU A 49 1.89 11.82 5.37
N ILE A 50 0.61 12.09 5.14
CA ILE A 50 -0.45 11.94 6.15
C ILE A 50 -0.51 10.50 6.65
N TRP A 51 -0.42 9.51 5.75
CA TRP A 51 -0.33 8.11 6.15
C TRP A 51 0.86 7.85 7.08
N GLU A 52 2.06 8.25 6.68
CA GLU A 52 3.29 7.96 7.42
C GLU A 52 3.39 8.74 8.76
N LEU A 53 2.93 9.98 8.81
CA LEU A 53 3.12 10.86 9.96
C LEU A 53 1.95 10.87 10.95
N ALA A 54 0.73 10.59 10.50
CA ALA A 54 -0.45 10.68 11.34
C ALA A 54 -1.14 9.31 11.53
N ILE A 55 -1.49 8.61 10.45
CA ILE A 55 -2.31 7.41 10.54
C ILE A 55 -1.50 6.20 11.01
N LEU A 56 -0.37 5.95 10.38
CA LEU A 56 0.46 4.79 10.68
C LEU A 56 0.97 4.76 12.13
N PRO A 57 1.53 5.88 12.70
CA PRO A 57 1.96 5.89 14.09
C PRO A 57 0.83 5.55 15.07
N TYR A 58 -0.39 6.01 14.78
CA TYR A 58 -1.55 5.68 15.59
C TYR A 58 -1.89 4.18 15.52
N LEU A 59 -1.84 3.57 14.31
CA LEU A 59 -2.16 2.17 14.10
C LEU A 59 -1.20 1.22 14.80
N ILE A 60 0.11 1.48 14.70
CA ILE A 60 1.16 0.61 15.23
C ILE A 60 1.81 1.18 16.50
N ASN A 61 1.08 2.01 17.26
CA ASN A 61 1.58 2.52 18.54
C ASN A 61 1.87 1.36 19.49
N ASN A 62 3.03 1.39 20.15
CA ASN A 62 3.53 0.34 21.05
C ASN A 62 3.67 -1.04 20.41
N SER A 63 3.69 -1.16 19.07
CA SER A 63 3.83 -2.46 18.41
C SER A 63 5.19 -3.12 18.63
N GLU A 64 6.17 -2.38 19.09
CA GLU A 64 7.46 -2.90 19.53
C GLU A 64 7.36 -3.89 20.70
N THR A 65 6.29 -3.80 21.50
CA THR A 65 6.05 -4.70 22.65
C THR A 65 5.03 -5.80 22.34
N TRP A 66 4.48 -5.85 21.14
CA TRP A 66 3.51 -6.87 20.77
C TRP A 66 4.20 -8.20 20.51
N VAL A 67 3.92 -9.19 21.32
CA VAL A 67 4.44 -10.55 21.21
C VAL A 67 3.37 -11.46 20.64
N GLU A 68 3.74 -12.40 19.77
CA GLU A 68 2.85 -13.41 19.19
C GLU A 68 1.60 -12.82 18.51
N ILE A 69 1.81 -11.81 17.67
CA ILE A 69 0.72 -11.18 16.94
C ILE A 69 0.07 -12.19 15.99
N SER A 70 -1.25 -12.30 16.04
CA SER A 70 -1.98 -13.17 15.12
C SER A 70 -1.81 -12.73 13.67
N LYS A 71 -1.74 -13.69 12.75
CA LYS A 71 -1.71 -13.40 11.29
C LYS A 71 -2.92 -12.57 10.87
N LYS A 72 -4.07 -12.78 11.52
CA LYS A 72 -5.28 -12.01 11.27
C LYS A 72 -5.12 -10.55 11.63
N THR A 73 -4.48 -10.24 12.78
CA THR A 73 -4.20 -8.86 13.19
C THR A 73 -3.32 -8.15 12.16
N VAL A 74 -2.27 -8.81 11.69
CA VAL A 74 -1.40 -8.26 10.64
C VAL A 74 -2.20 -8.02 9.35
N GLN A 75 -3.04 -8.97 8.93
CA GLN A 75 -3.91 -8.82 7.76
C GLN A 75 -4.89 -7.65 7.90
N ASP A 76 -5.50 -7.48 9.07
CA ASP A 76 -6.42 -6.36 9.34
C ASP A 76 -5.71 -5.00 9.21
N LEU A 77 -4.48 -4.89 9.71
CA LEU A 77 -3.64 -3.68 9.55
C LEU A 77 -3.25 -3.44 8.08
N GLU A 78 -2.90 -4.50 7.37
CA GLU A 78 -2.61 -4.47 5.94
C GLU A 78 -3.82 -4.00 5.11
N GLU A 79 -5.01 -4.53 5.41
CA GLU A 79 -6.25 -4.11 4.75
C GLU A 79 -6.54 -2.61 4.93
N MET A 80 -6.27 -2.05 6.12
CA MET A 80 -6.40 -0.62 6.35
C MET A 80 -5.44 0.20 5.48
N GLN A 81 -4.19 -0.24 5.37
CA GLN A 81 -3.21 0.40 4.48
C GLN A 81 -3.68 0.35 3.02
N TYR A 82 -4.13 -0.81 2.55
CA TYR A 82 -4.59 -0.96 1.17
C TYR A 82 -5.86 -0.16 0.89
N MET A 83 -6.76 -0.09 1.84
CA MET A 83 -7.97 0.74 1.73
C MET A 83 -7.60 2.21 1.60
N PHE A 84 -6.67 2.71 2.42
CA PHE A 84 -6.20 4.08 2.34
C PHE A 84 -5.51 4.38 1.00
N PHE A 85 -4.61 3.51 0.53
CA PHE A 85 -3.92 3.69 -0.75
C PHE A 85 -4.89 3.63 -1.94
N ARG A 86 -5.86 2.71 -1.92
CA ARG A 86 -6.91 2.67 -2.96
C ARG A 86 -7.74 3.94 -2.98
N TYR A 87 -8.07 4.47 -1.82
CA TYR A 87 -8.78 5.73 -1.73
C TYR A 87 -7.94 6.88 -2.29
N LEU A 88 -6.70 7.00 -1.84
CA LEU A 88 -5.78 8.05 -2.29
C LEU A 88 -5.57 8.01 -3.81
N LEU A 89 -5.43 6.82 -4.39
CA LEU A 89 -5.20 6.61 -5.81
C LEU A 89 -6.49 6.51 -6.65
N ALA A 90 -7.67 6.61 -6.02
CA ALA A 90 -8.99 6.47 -6.64
C ALA A 90 -9.12 5.16 -7.47
N THR A 91 -8.59 4.06 -6.97
CA THR A 91 -8.54 2.78 -7.67
C THR A 91 -9.56 1.79 -7.13
N PRO A 92 -10.10 0.87 -7.95
CA PRO A 92 -11.08 -0.10 -7.51
C PRO A 92 -10.49 -1.12 -6.55
N ARG A 93 -11.36 -1.83 -5.79
CA ARG A 93 -10.95 -2.92 -4.89
C ARG A 93 -10.19 -4.05 -5.59
N THR A 94 -10.41 -4.22 -6.89
CA THR A 94 -9.74 -5.21 -7.72
C THR A 94 -8.30 -4.84 -8.08
N CYS A 95 -7.85 -3.62 -7.76
CA CYS A 95 -6.46 -3.22 -7.99
C CYS A 95 -5.52 -4.11 -7.17
N PRO A 96 -4.53 -4.73 -7.82
CA PRO A 96 -3.60 -5.63 -7.16
C PRO A 96 -2.79 -4.93 -6.06
N ILE A 97 -2.72 -5.56 -4.90
CA ILE A 97 -1.95 -5.07 -3.75
C ILE A 97 -0.48 -4.84 -4.10
N PRO A 98 0.21 -5.76 -4.80
CA PRO A 98 1.60 -5.52 -5.18
C PRO A 98 1.81 -4.24 -5.97
N ALA A 99 0.87 -3.88 -6.86
CA ALA A 99 0.96 -2.63 -7.62
C ALA A 99 0.82 -1.40 -6.73
N LEU A 100 -0.12 -1.43 -5.77
CA LEU A 100 -0.28 -0.34 -4.81
C LEU A 100 1.02 -0.10 -4.04
N LEU A 101 1.61 -1.17 -3.49
CA LEU A 101 2.82 -1.09 -2.69
C LEU A 101 4.05 -0.72 -3.53
N TRP A 102 4.17 -1.28 -4.74
CA TRP A 102 5.31 -1.03 -5.61
C TRP A 102 5.39 0.42 -6.07
N GLU A 103 4.28 0.95 -6.55
CA GLU A 103 4.22 2.31 -7.09
C GLU A 103 4.31 3.39 -6.00
N THR A 104 3.77 3.13 -4.81
CA THR A 104 3.82 4.08 -3.69
C THR A 104 5.07 3.94 -2.81
N GLY A 105 5.88 2.90 -3.02
CA GLY A 105 6.97 2.56 -2.10
C GLY A 105 6.48 2.09 -0.74
N GLY A 106 5.25 1.55 -0.67
CA GLY A 106 4.62 1.11 0.57
C GLY A 106 5.36 -0.06 1.22
N VAL A 107 5.50 -0.01 2.54
CA VAL A 107 6.08 -1.10 3.34
C VAL A 107 4.94 -1.89 3.98
N MET A 108 4.99 -3.23 3.89
CA MET A 108 4.02 -4.11 4.53
C MET A 108 4.04 -3.93 6.05
N MET A 109 2.90 -4.08 6.69
CA MET A 109 2.74 -3.84 8.13
C MET A 109 3.61 -4.77 8.98
N GLU A 110 3.73 -6.02 8.58
CA GLU A 110 4.61 -6.97 9.24
C GLU A 110 6.04 -6.44 9.34
N HIS A 111 6.61 -5.98 8.23
CA HIS A 111 7.96 -5.42 8.22
C HIS A 111 8.09 -4.13 9.05
N ARG A 112 7.03 -3.33 9.12
CA ARG A 112 7.01 -2.12 9.97
C ARG A 112 7.04 -2.46 11.45
N ILE A 113 6.26 -3.44 11.86
CA ILE A 113 6.20 -3.94 13.24
C ILE A 113 7.55 -4.59 13.60
N ASN A 114 8.07 -5.46 12.74
CA ASN A 114 9.35 -6.13 12.96
C ASN A 114 10.51 -5.12 13.09
N LYS A 115 10.51 -4.08 12.25
CA LYS A 115 11.47 -2.97 12.39
C LYS A 115 11.39 -2.32 13.77
N LYS A 116 10.18 -2.02 14.27
CA LYS A 116 10.02 -1.41 15.59
C LYS A 116 10.52 -2.33 16.70
N LYS A 117 10.22 -3.64 16.65
CA LYS A 117 10.73 -4.65 17.57
C LYS A 117 12.26 -4.70 17.57
N LEU A 118 12.88 -4.79 16.40
CA LEU A 118 14.33 -4.83 16.26
C LEU A 118 15.02 -3.56 16.80
N MET A 119 14.41 -2.38 16.57
CA MET A 119 14.92 -1.13 17.12
C MET A 119 14.77 -1.06 18.64
N PHE A 120 13.67 -1.56 19.16
CA PHE A 120 13.43 -1.61 20.60
C PHE A 120 14.34 -2.65 21.28
N TYR A 121 14.55 -3.80 20.67
CA TYR A 121 15.47 -4.81 21.18
C TYR A 121 16.91 -4.30 21.27
N HIS A 122 17.38 -3.57 20.23
CA HIS A 122 18.68 -2.89 20.31
C HIS A 122 18.74 -1.92 21.49
N HIS A 123 17.67 -1.19 21.78
CA HIS A 123 17.62 -0.31 22.95
C HIS A 123 17.72 -1.11 24.25
N LEU A 124 16.96 -2.21 24.40
CA LEU A 124 16.98 -3.05 25.60
C LEU A 124 18.37 -3.65 25.89
N VAL A 125 19.05 -4.15 24.87
CA VAL A 125 20.40 -4.76 25.00
C VAL A 125 21.46 -3.73 25.41
N ASN A 126 21.27 -2.45 25.07
CA ASN A 126 22.21 -1.37 25.38
C ASN A 126 21.80 -0.54 26.60
N LEU A 127 20.79 -0.98 27.37
CA LEU A 127 20.46 -0.35 28.65
C LEU A 127 21.51 -0.67 29.72
N PRO A 128 21.71 0.23 30.68
CA PRO A 128 22.51 -0.07 31.87
C PRO A 128 22.03 -1.35 32.59
N GLU A 129 22.95 -2.13 33.10
CA GLU A 129 22.68 -3.44 33.69
C GLU A 129 21.77 -3.39 34.94
N ASP A 130 21.78 -2.27 35.64
CA ASP A 130 20.99 -1.97 36.82
C ASP A 130 19.53 -1.58 36.53
N THR A 131 19.13 -1.54 35.27
CA THR A 131 17.74 -1.22 34.91
C THR A 131 16.85 -2.46 34.93
N LEU A 132 15.63 -2.33 35.48
CA LEU A 132 14.64 -3.40 35.50
C LEU A 132 14.37 -3.98 34.08
N ALA A 133 14.36 -3.13 33.07
CA ALA A 133 14.12 -3.56 31.68
C ALA A 133 15.29 -4.44 31.17
N SER A 134 16.55 -4.10 31.51
CA SER A 134 17.71 -4.92 31.18
C SER A 134 17.66 -6.27 31.90
N GLU A 135 17.30 -6.27 33.19
CA GLU A 135 17.15 -7.49 33.99
C GLU A 135 16.06 -8.41 33.43
N ILE A 136 14.89 -7.87 33.08
CA ILE A 136 13.81 -8.63 32.43
C ILE A 136 14.28 -9.22 31.10
N ALA A 137 14.97 -8.46 30.26
CA ALA A 137 15.48 -8.94 28.99
C ALA A 137 16.48 -10.09 29.15
N LYS A 138 17.44 -9.96 30.09
CA LYS A 138 18.40 -11.02 30.45
C LYS A 138 17.70 -12.27 30.99
N THR A 139 16.68 -12.09 31.82
CA THR A 139 15.87 -13.20 32.37
C THR A 139 15.12 -13.93 31.24
N GLN A 140 14.49 -13.23 30.32
CA GLN A 140 13.84 -13.85 29.17
C GLN A 140 14.83 -14.62 28.29
N GLU A 141 16.03 -14.11 28.13
CA GLU A 141 17.09 -14.78 27.38
C GLU A 141 17.56 -16.08 28.07
N THR A 142 17.83 -15.99 29.36
CA THR A 142 18.33 -17.15 30.16
C THR A 142 17.29 -18.25 30.27
N LEU A 143 16.04 -17.90 30.51
CA LEU A 143 14.96 -18.89 30.69
C LEU A 143 14.40 -19.41 29.37
N SER A 144 14.91 -18.94 28.23
CA SER A 144 14.37 -19.27 26.89
C SER A 144 12.84 -19.12 26.80
N TYR A 145 12.30 -18.17 27.56
CA TYR A 145 10.85 -17.95 27.68
C TYR A 145 10.30 -17.39 26.36
N PRO A 146 9.09 -17.85 25.91
CA PRO A 146 8.42 -17.19 24.80
C PRO A 146 8.18 -15.72 25.15
N GLY A 147 8.68 -14.83 24.32
CA GLY A 147 8.58 -13.39 24.57
C GLY A 147 9.34 -12.56 23.56
N LEU A 148 9.40 -11.25 23.81
CA LEU A 148 9.99 -10.29 22.90
C LEU A 148 11.44 -10.60 22.51
N VAL A 149 12.26 -10.99 23.49
CA VAL A 149 13.69 -11.28 23.26
C VAL A 149 13.86 -12.46 22.30
N ARG A 150 13.12 -13.55 22.51
CA ARG A 150 13.15 -14.71 21.63
C ARG A 150 12.66 -14.37 20.23
N GLU A 151 11.54 -13.64 20.13
CA GLU A 151 10.99 -13.20 18.84
C GLU A 151 11.98 -12.31 18.08
N CYS A 152 12.64 -11.37 18.77
CA CYS A 152 13.66 -10.51 18.14
C CYS A 152 14.89 -11.29 17.69
N LYS A 153 15.33 -12.32 18.42
CA LYS A 153 16.42 -13.21 17.98
C LYS A 153 16.03 -13.97 16.72
N THR A 154 14.81 -14.53 16.67
CA THR A 154 14.28 -15.17 15.45
C THR A 154 14.24 -14.18 14.27
N LEU A 155 13.81 -12.94 14.49
CA LEU A 155 13.82 -11.91 13.45
C LEU A 155 15.22 -11.55 12.97
N ILE A 156 16.22 -11.54 13.87
CA ILE A 156 17.63 -11.31 13.48
C ILE A 156 18.11 -12.42 12.53
N GLU A 157 17.79 -13.67 12.84
CA GLU A 157 18.10 -14.82 11.99
C GLU A 157 17.34 -14.77 10.66
N GLU A 158 16.02 -14.54 10.66
CA GLU A 158 15.18 -14.48 9.47
C GLU A 158 15.58 -13.36 8.49
N TYR A 159 16.04 -12.24 9.04
CA TYR A 159 16.48 -11.09 8.23
C TYR A 159 17.98 -11.09 7.94
N ASP A 160 18.70 -12.13 8.36
CA ASP A 160 20.16 -12.25 8.21
C ASP A 160 20.90 -10.98 8.71
N LEU A 161 20.49 -10.51 9.91
CA LEU A 161 21.07 -9.32 10.54
C LEU A 161 22.32 -9.69 11.33
N PRO A 162 23.33 -8.82 11.36
CA PRO A 162 24.51 -9.05 12.19
C PRO A 162 24.16 -9.00 13.69
N PRO A 163 25.00 -9.58 14.57
CA PRO A 163 24.80 -9.48 16.00
C PRO A 163 24.83 -8.03 16.47
N ILE A 164 23.95 -7.71 17.43
CA ILE A 164 23.78 -6.32 17.95
C ILE A 164 25.01 -5.82 18.72
N SER A 165 25.85 -6.72 19.25
CA SER A 165 26.97 -6.38 20.10
C SER A 165 27.87 -5.31 19.46
N ASN A 166 28.15 -4.25 20.23
CA ASN A 166 29.05 -3.14 19.87
C ASN A 166 28.59 -2.24 18.71
N MET A 167 27.31 -2.28 18.31
CA MET A 167 26.80 -1.38 17.29
C MET A 167 26.16 -0.13 17.89
N SER A 168 26.47 1.00 17.30
CA SER A 168 25.75 2.25 17.62
C SER A 168 24.29 2.18 17.14
N LYS A 169 23.39 2.90 17.83
CA LYS A 169 21.97 2.99 17.42
C LYS A 169 21.79 3.45 15.97
N LEU A 170 22.66 4.35 15.50
CA LEU A 170 22.58 4.87 14.13
C LEU A 170 22.98 3.82 13.10
N GLU A 171 24.04 3.09 13.37
CA GLU A 171 24.51 1.99 12.52
C GLU A 171 23.48 0.87 12.44
N TRP A 172 22.96 0.39 13.58
CA TRP A 172 21.89 -0.58 13.66
C TRP A 172 20.66 -0.14 12.85
N LYS A 173 20.20 1.10 13.06
CA LYS A 173 19.07 1.68 12.31
C LYS A 173 19.31 1.65 10.79
N ARG A 174 20.51 1.94 10.34
CA ARG A 174 20.88 1.93 8.92
C ARG A 174 20.79 0.51 8.34
N ILE A 175 21.36 -0.47 9.04
CA ILE A 175 21.33 -1.88 8.63
C ILE A 175 19.89 -2.39 8.58
N VAL A 176 19.14 -2.24 9.67
CA VAL A 176 17.73 -2.68 9.73
C VAL A 176 16.89 -2.04 8.64
N ASN A 177 17.03 -0.74 8.40
CA ASN A 177 16.30 -0.05 7.33
C ASN A 177 16.60 -0.62 5.95
N LYS A 178 17.88 -0.88 5.65
CA LYS A 178 18.31 -1.45 4.37
C LYS A 178 17.76 -2.85 4.19
N THR A 179 17.89 -3.70 5.20
CA THR A 179 17.42 -5.09 5.16
C THR A 179 15.90 -5.17 5.03
N ILE A 180 15.17 -4.41 5.83
CA ILE A 180 13.69 -4.33 5.75
C ILE A 180 13.23 -3.84 4.37
N LYS A 181 13.87 -2.81 3.81
CA LYS A 181 13.54 -2.33 2.46
C LYS A 181 13.74 -3.43 1.41
N ASN A 182 14.84 -4.15 1.49
CA ASN A 182 15.14 -5.23 0.55
C ASN A 182 14.18 -6.41 0.70
N ARG A 183 13.90 -6.85 1.92
CA ARG A 183 12.97 -7.94 2.18
C ARG A 183 11.56 -7.59 1.73
N ASN A 184 11.06 -6.41 2.08
CA ASN A 184 9.77 -5.92 1.62
C ASN A 184 9.65 -5.93 0.09
N ARG A 185 10.71 -5.50 -0.63
CA ARG A 185 10.74 -5.56 -2.09
C ARG A 185 10.61 -7.00 -2.60
N ILE A 186 11.37 -7.94 -2.03
CA ILE A 186 11.32 -9.36 -2.41
C ILE A 186 9.92 -9.93 -2.17
N ASP A 187 9.34 -9.71 -1.00
CA ASP A 187 8.03 -10.24 -0.62
C ASP A 187 6.89 -9.65 -1.48
N ILE A 188 7.00 -8.38 -1.89
CA ILE A 188 6.06 -7.79 -2.86
C ILE A 188 6.20 -8.48 -4.22
N LEU A 189 7.43 -8.73 -4.70
CA LEU A 189 7.66 -9.44 -5.97
C LEU A 189 7.14 -10.87 -5.94
N GLU A 190 7.30 -11.57 -4.83
CA GLU A 190 6.75 -12.92 -4.68
C GLU A 190 5.21 -12.92 -4.77
N LYS A 191 4.56 -11.90 -4.23
CA LYS A 191 3.11 -11.71 -4.35
C LYS A 191 2.65 -11.38 -5.78
N THR A 192 3.54 -11.05 -6.71
CA THR A 192 3.19 -10.83 -8.14
C THR A 192 3.11 -12.13 -8.95
N LYS A 193 3.68 -13.23 -8.46
CA LYS A 193 3.78 -14.52 -9.16
C LYS A 193 2.46 -15.31 -9.35
N PRO A 194 1.39 -15.13 -8.56
CA PRO A 194 0.16 -15.90 -8.73
C PRO A 194 -0.48 -15.70 -10.11
N PRO A 195 -1.13 -16.75 -10.70
CA PRO A 195 -1.75 -16.69 -12.03
C PRO A 195 -2.76 -15.57 -12.22
N ALA A 196 -3.39 -15.11 -11.14
CA ALA A 196 -4.36 -14.01 -11.16
C ALA A 196 -3.75 -12.67 -11.61
N TYR A 197 -2.44 -12.49 -11.44
CA TYR A 197 -1.75 -11.26 -11.79
C TYR A 197 -1.02 -11.31 -13.15
N LYS A 198 -1.00 -12.46 -13.84
CA LYS A 198 -0.38 -12.62 -15.17
C LYS A 198 -0.97 -11.70 -16.26
N LYS A 199 -2.18 -11.16 -16.05
CA LYS A 199 -2.80 -10.20 -16.99
C LYS A 199 -2.30 -8.75 -16.81
N LEU A 200 -1.60 -8.49 -15.73
CA LEU A 200 -0.93 -7.23 -15.48
C LEU A 200 0.50 -7.47 -15.97
N ASP A 201 0.92 -6.71 -16.93
CA ASP A 201 2.29 -6.74 -17.45
C ASP A 201 3.24 -6.16 -16.40
N TYR A 202 3.40 -6.91 -15.29
CA TYR A 202 4.25 -6.51 -14.18
C TYR A 202 5.73 -6.71 -14.47
N ASP A 203 6.07 -7.50 -15.48
CA ASP A 203 7.46 -7.73 -15.85
C ASP A 203 8.12 -6.38 -16.22
N SER A 204 7.40 -5.50 -16.89
CA SER A 204 7.88 -4.14 -17.19
C SER A 204 7.95 -3.22 -15.95
N LEU A 205 7.14 -3.47 -14.91
CA LEU A 205 7.18 -2.68 -13.66
C LEU A 205 8.30 -3.13 -12.72
N VAL A 206 8.70 -4.40 -12.80
CA VAL A 206 9.73 -5.01 -11.96
C VAL A 206 11.13 -4.51 -12.30
N GLU A 207 11.36 -4.10 -13.55
CA GLU A 207 12.64 -3.51 -13.99
C GLU A 207 12.89 -2.13 -13.37
N GLU A 208 11.84 -1.46 -12.89
CA GLU A 208 11.98 -0.16 -12.24
C GLU A 208 12.36 -0.28 -10.76
N GLU A 209 13.06 0.70 -10.24
CA GLU A 209 13.42 0.76 -8.82
C GLU A 209 12.17 0.81 -7.93
N PHE A 210 12.17 -0.01 -6.85
CA PHE A 210 11.13 0.03 -5.83
C PHE A 210 11.16 1.34 -5.05
N GLY A 211 10.03 2.02 -4.98
CA GLY A 211 9.90 3.27 -4.24
C GLY A 211 8.79 4.16 -4.78
N LEU A 212 8.61 5.31 -4.15
CA LEU A 212 7.66 6.32 -4.60
C LEU A 212 8.02 6.78 -6.01
N LYS A 213 7.11 6.59 -6.96
CA LYS A 213 7.35 6.96 -8.36
C LYS A 213 7.30 8.47 -8.53
N GLU A 214 8.21 8.98 -9.36
CA GLU A 214 8.44 10.40 -9.57
C GLU A 214 7.17 11.14 -10.07
N PHE A 215 6.32 10.48 -10.84
CA PHE A 215 5.09 11.11 -11.35
C PHE A 215 4.10 11.48 -10.22
N PHE A 216 4.19 10.84 -9.05
CA PHE A 216 3.37 11.21 -7.89
C PHE A 216 3.76 12.56 -7.28
N THR A 217 5.00 13.00 -7.50
CA THR A 217 5.49 14.29 -7.03
C THR A 217 5.41 15.38 -8.09
N LYS A 218 5.43 14.99 -9.38
CA LYS A 218 5.44 15.93 -10.49
C LYS A 218 4.07 16.28 -11.06
N LEU A 219 3.11 15.35 -10.98
CA LEU A 219 1.77 15.52 -11.52
C LEU A 219 0.79 16.01 -10.46
N ASN A 220 -0.23 16.75 -10.87
CA ASN A 220 -1.38 17.04 -10.01
C ASN A 220 -2.16 15.76 -9.69
N LEU A 221 -3.00 15.80 -8.65
CA LEU A 221 -3.72 14.64 -8.15
C LEU A 221 -4.54 13.88 -9.21
N PRO A 222 -5.37 14.53 -10.07
CA PRO A 222 -6.10 13.83 -11.13
C PRO A 222 -5.18 13.12 -12.13
N ASP A 223 -4.11 13.77 -12.56
CA ASP A 223 -3.18 13.22 -13.54
C ASP A 223 -2.36 12.06 -12.99
N ALA A 224 -1.89 12.19 -11.76
CA ALA A 224 -1.18 11.13 -11.10
C ALA A 224 -2.06 9.86 -10.92
N ARG A 225 -3.36 10.03 -10.64
CA ARG A 225 -4.33 8.93 -10.59
C ARG A 225 -4.54 8.27 -11.95
N ILE A 226 -4.67 9.06 -13.01
CA ILE A 226 -4.78 8.55 -14.39
C ILE A 226 -3.49 7.80 -14.76
N LYS A 227 -2.31 8.37 -14.48
CA LYS A 227 -1.03 7.73 -14.77
C LYS A 227 -0.88 6.41 -14.03
N PHE A 228 -1.23 6.37 -12.73
CA PHE A 228 -1.25 5.14 -11.95
C PHE A 228 -2.20 4.10 -12.57
N ALA A 229 -3.42 4.49 -12.92
CA ALA A 229 -4.40 3.59 -13.54
C ALA A 229 -3.90 3.03 -14.88
N LEU A 230 -3.19 3.85 -15.68
CA LEU A 230 -2.58 3.44 -16.95
C LEU A 230 -1.48 2.38 -16.71
N ARG A 231 -0.56 2.64 -15.78
CA ARG A 231 0.54 1.72 -15.46
C ARG A 231 0.06 0.38 -14.92
N THR A 232 -0.99 0.40 -14.12
CA THR A 232 -1.56 -0.79 -13.48
C THR A 232 -2.67 -1.47 -14.29
N LYS A 233 -2.96 -0.97 -15.49
CA LYS A 233 -4.08 -1.41 -16.36
C LYS A 233 -5.43 -1.36 -15.63
N MET A 234 -5.58 -0.42 -14.69
CA MET A 234 -6.80 -0.18 -13.90
C MET A 234 -7.59 1.03 -14.39
N THR A 235 -7.42 1.42 -15.64
CA THR A 235 -8.25 2.46 -16.25
C THR A 235 -9.73 2.08 -16.21
N ARG A 236 -10.60 3.08 -16.11
CA ARG A 236 -12.06 2.88 -16.10
C ARG A 236 -12.53 2.40 -17.48
N THR A 237 -12.39 1.11 -17.74
CA THR A 237 -12.97 0.41 -18.87
C THR A 237 -14.18 -0.39 -18.40
N VAL A 238 -15.05 -0.79 -19.30
CA VAL A 238 -16.15 -1.71 -18.95
C VAL A 238 -15.58 -3.01 -18.35
N GLN A 239 -14.46 -3.49 -18.92
CA GLN A 239 -13.80 -4.70 -18.43
C GLN A 239 -13.29 -4.58 -16.97
N THR A 240 -12.72 -3.44 -16.58
CA THR A 240 -12.21 -3.24 -15.21
C THR A 240 -13.32 -2.99 -14.20
N ASN A 241 -14.40 -2.33 -14.60
CA ASN A 241 -15.51 -2.02 -13.70
C ASN A 241 -16.38 -3.25 -13.38
N TYR A 242 -16.50 -4.19 -14.31
CA TYR A 242 -17.42 -5.34 -14.19
C TYR A 242 -16.73 -6.69 -14.11
N LYS A 243 -15.40 -6.72 -14.08
CA LYS A 243 -14.65 -7.98 -13.95
C LYS A 243 -14.87 -8.57 -12.56
N GLY A 244 -15.65 -9.63 -12.49
CA GLY A 244 -16.04 -10.33 -11.25
C GLY A 244 -17.54 -10.32 -11.00
N ASP A 245 -18.33 -9.52 -11.69
CA ASP A 245 -19.78 -9.64 -11.66
C ASP A 245 -20.23 -10.73 -12.66
N LYS A 246 -20.48 -11.93 -12.11
CA LYS A 246 -20.93 -13.08 -12.91
C LYS A 246 -22.26 -12.86 -13.64
N LYS A 247 -22.98 -11.78 -13.32
CA LYS A 247 -24.24 -11.40 -13.97
C LYS A 247 -24.04 -10.77 -15.37
N PHE A 248 -22.79 -10.35 -15.68
CA PHE A 248 -22.51 -9.79 -16.99
C PHE A 248 -21.95 -10.86 -17.93
N ALA A 249 -22.71 -11.19 -18.95
CA ALA A 249 -22.27 -12.06 -20.03
C ALA A 249 -21.06 -11.43 -20.78
N ALA A 250 -20.20 -12.27 -21.34
CA ALA A 250 -18.96 -11.86 -22.02
C ALA A 250 -19.18 -10.77 -23.11
N ASN A 251 -20.36 -10.74 -23.74
CA ASN A 251 -20.73 -9.74 -24.76
C ASN A 251 -21.01 -8.33 -24.20
N LYS A 252 -21.03 -8.15 -22.88
CA LYS A 252 -21.23 -6.84 -22.23
C LYS A 252 -19.92 -6.08 -21.95
N TRP A 253 -18.79 -6.67 -22.25
CA TRP A 253 -17.48 -6.01 -22.09
C TRP A 253 -17.06 -5.18 -23.29
N MET A 254 -18.03 -4.85 -24.13
CA MET A 254 -17.80 -4.11 -25.36
C MET A 254 -17.84 -2.61 -25.11
N CYS A 255 -16.98 -1.90 -25.82
CA CYS A 255 -17.05 -0.45 -25.89
C CYS A 255 -18.44 -0.04 -26.37
N ARG A 256 -19.09 0.84 -25.64
CA ARG A 256 -20.47 1.28 -25.92
C ARG A 256 -20.60 2.06 -27.23
N ASP A 257 -19.47 2.62 -27.70
CA ASP A 257 -19.47 3.51 -28.84
C ASP A 257 -19.14 2.79 -30.15
N CYS A 258 -18.26 1.79 -30.15
CA CYS A 258 -17.83 1.09 -31.35
C CYS A 258 -18.00 -0.43 -31.31
N GLN A 259 -18.54 -0.97 -30.21
CA GLN A 259 -18.83 -2.41 -30.04
C GLN A 259 -17.59 -3.33 -30.11
N THR A 260 -16.40 -2.78 -29.91
CA THR A 260 -15.16 -3.56 -29.75
C THR A 260 -14.89 -3.80 -28.28
N GLU A 261 -14.15 -4.86 -27.91
CA GLU A 261 -13.80 -5.15 -26.52
C GLU A 261 -13.18 -3.92 -25.82
N ASP A 262 -13.76 -3.50 -24.70
CA ASP A 262 -13.38 -2.27 -24.00
C ASP A 262 -12.19 -2.47 -23.07
N THR A 263 -11.01 -2.51 -23.65
CA THR A 263 -9.72 -2.60 -22.94
C THR A 263 -9.03 -1.23 -22.93
N GLN A 264 -7.98 -1.09 -22.12
CA GLN A 264 -7.14 0.11 -22.15
C GLN A 264 -6.51 0.34 -23.53
N ASP A 265 -6.02 -0.73 -24.17
CA ASP A 265 -5.42 -0.65 -25.50
C ASP A 265 -6.46 -0.29 -26.56
N HIS A 266 -7.71 -0.77 -26.39
CA HIS A 266 -8.80 -0.37 -27.25
C HIS A 266 -9.10 1.13 -27.14
N ILE A 267 -9.13 1.70 -25.92
CA ILE A 267 -9.35 3.14 -25.71
C ILE A 267 -8.38 3.96 -26.58
N VAL A 268 -7.10 3.57 -26.61
CA VAL A 268 -6.07 4.22 -27.41
C VAL A 268 -6.36 4.13 -28.92
N ARG A 269 -7.04 3.06 -29.37
CA ARG A 269 -7.31 2.81 -30.81
C ARG A 269 -8.75 3.09 -31.21
N CYS A 270 -9.65 3.35 -30.28
CA CYS A 270 -11.08 3.51 -30.52
C CYS A 270 -11.36 4.59 -31.59
N PRO A 271 -12.14 4.26 -32.64
CA PRO A 271 -12.46 5.22 -33.71
C PRO A 271 -13.19 6.45 -33.19
N THR A 272 -14.07 6.29 -32.21
CA THR A 272 -14.86 7.37 -31.60
C THR A 272 -13.97 8.49 -31.05
N TYR A 273 -12.79 8.13 -30.50
CA TYR A 273 -11.86 9.09 -29.90
C TYR A 273 -10.71 9.50 -30.83
N GLN A 274 -10.79 9.17 -32.13
CA GLN A 274 -9.75 9.49 -33.09
C GLN A 274 -9.45 11.00 -33.17
N HIS A 275 -10.48 11.83 -33.06
CA HIS A 275 -10.35 13.30 -33.08
C HIS A 275 -9.55 13.84 -31.87
N LEU A 276 -9.50 13.12 -30.73
CA LEU A 276 -8.72 13.52 -29.56
C LEU A 276 -7.23 13.17 -29.68
N ARG A 277 -6.87 12.26 -30.62
CA ARG A 277 -5.49 11.81 -30.85
C ARG A 277 -4.77 12.65 -31.93
N LYS A 278 -5.53 13.39 -32.74
CA LYS A 278 -4.97 14.21 -33.78
C LYS A 278 -3.96 15.17 -33.16
N ASP A 279 -2.77 15.22 -33.70
CA ASP A 279 -1.66 16.06 -33.26
C ASP A 279 -1.07 15.76 -31.87
N LYS A 280 -1.27 14.54 -31.33
CA LYS A 280 -0.71 14.10 -30.06
C LYS A 280 0.28 12.97 -30.22
N ASN A 281 1.39 13.07 -29.48
CA ASN A 281 2.34 11.98 -29.33
C ASN A 281 1.96 11.13 -28.11
N LEU A 282 1.18 10.08 -28.31
CA LEU A 282 0.75 9.18 -27.22
C LEU A 282 1.89 8.33 -26.63
N SER A 283 3.11 8.43 -27.15
CA SER A 283 4.30 7.90 -26.50
C SER A 283 4.83 8.86 -25.42
N ASP A 284 4.40 10.12 -25.43
CA ASP A 284 4.68 11.07 -24.36
C ASP A 284 3.67 10.92 -23.23
N ASP A 285 4.16 10.84 -22.01
CA ASP A 285 3.33 10.63 -20.81
C ASP A 285 2.30 11.73 -20.58
N LYS A 286 2.65 12.97 -20.84
CA LYS A 286 1.77 14.12 -20.64
C LYS A 286 0.62 14.12 -21.64
N ASP A 287 0.93 13.84 -22.90
CA ASP A 287 -0.07 13.73 -23.96
C ASP A 287 -0.98 12.53 -23.72
N LEU A 288 -0.43 11.40 -23.30
CA LEU A 288 -1.19 10.19 -22.95
C LEU A 288 -2.17 10.46 -21.79
N VAL A 289 -1.71 11.03 -20.69
CA VAL A 289 -2.55 11.37 -19.54
C VAL A 289 -3.65 12.37 -19.93
N ASN A 290 -3.32 13.41 -20.70
CA ASN A 290 -4.29 14.38 -21.20
C ASN A 290 -5.33 13.75 -22.12
N TYR A 291 -4.92 12.81 -22.98
CA TYR A 291 -5.82 12.08 -23.84
C TYR A 291 -6.82 11.25 -23.00
N PHE A 292 -6.32 10.43 -22.06
CA PHE A 292 -7.18 9.61 -21.21
C PHE A 292 -8.10 10.44 -20.33
N ARG A 293 -7.67 11.59 -19.82
CA ARG A 293 -8.53 12.52 -19.08
C ARG A 293 -9.74 12.93 -19.92
N LYS A 294 -9.51 13.38 -21.16
CA LYS A 294 -10.60 13.78 -22.08
C LYS A 294 -11.56 12.63 -22.38
N VAL A 295 -11.02 11.42 -22.59
CA VAL A 295 -11.87 10.23 -22.83
C VAL A 295 -12.72 9.90 -21.61
N ILE A 296 -12.15 9.95 -20.40
CA ILE A 296 -12.88 9.70 -19.15
C ILE A 296 -13.99 10.73 -18.98
N ASP A 297 -13.70 12.01 -19.16
CA ASP A 297 -14.70 13.09 -19.05
C ASP A 297 -15.87 12.92 -20.04
N ILE A 298 -15.58 12.50 -21.28
CA ILE A 298 -16.61 12.22 -22.27
C ILE A 298 -17.48 11.04 -21.84
N ARG A 299 -16.86 9.95 -21.37
CA ARG A 299 -17.59 8.76 -20.92
C ARG A 299 -18.47 9.05 -19.71
N GLU A 300 -17.98 9.79 -18.73
CA GLU A 300 -18.76 10.18 -17.56
C GLU A 300 -19.99 11.02 -17.94
N LYS A 301 -19.84 12.02 -18.81
CA LYS A 301 -20.95 12.82 -19.31
C LYS A 301 -21.99 12.00 -20.08
N LEU A 302 -21.56 10.99 -20.82
CA LEU A 302 -22.47 10.10 -21.54
C LEU A 302 -23.23 9.17 -20.58
N ASP A 303 -22.57 8.68 -19.54
CA ASP A 303 -23.20 7.84 -18.51
C ASP A 303 -24.21 8.64 -17.68
N GLU A 304 -23.91 9.89 -17.30
CA GLU A 304 -24.85 10.78 -16.63
C GLU A 304 -26.11 11.03 -17.46
N LYS A 305 -25.97 11.31 -18.75
CA LYS A 305 -27.13 11.51 -19.64
C LYS A 305 -28.01 10.27 -19.77
N ARG A 306 -27.43 9.06 -19.73
CA ARG A 306 -28.15 7.80 -19.83
C ARG A 306 -28.87 7.41 -18.54
N ASN A 307 -28.35 7.81 -17.38
CA ASN A 307 -28.98 7.54 -16.09
C ASN A 307 -30.11 8.51 -15.75
N ASN A 308 -30.22 9.63 -16.49
CA ASN A 308 -31.26 10.64 -16.33
C ASN A 308 -32.44 10.47 -17.33
N VAL A 309 -32.43 9.40 -18.11
CA VAL A 309 -33.51 8.95 -19.01
C VAL A 309 -34.09 7.62 -18.51
#